data_5574284f16d4b5def9d45e8a28642550
#
_entry.id   5574284f16d4b5def9d45e8a28642550
#
_cell.length_a   1.000
_cell.length_b   1.000
_cell.length_c   1.000
_cell.angle_alpha   90.00
_cell.angle_beta   90.00
_cell.angle_gamma   90.00
#
_symmetry.space_group_name_H-M   'P 1'
#
loop_
_entity.id
_entity.type
_entity.pdbx_description
1 polymer ?
#
loop_
_entity_poly.entity_id
_entity_poly.type
_entity_poly.pdbx_seq_one_letter_code
_entity_poly.pdbx_strand_id
1 'polypeptide(L)'
;MSEKPNEEKWERWQKKRIFVREVSGKYSEAYRQLLEQPRVYKSKAVPFGGGPTRFEKSIISPQAATIAQSIEAHIDVTTPKSHGQKHGHMNSAVFYILEGKGHDVHDGKRMDWEAGDACIVENGCVHQHFSDGPERPARVLVMKAKPLFLFFNLLFQQNVHYPPSEPMPGWENFRPEE
;
A
#
# COMPACT_ATOMS: atom_id res chain seq x y z
N MET A 1 9.04 -22.39 -8.56
CA MET A 1 9.34 -22.64 -7.14
C MET A 1 8.69 -21.50 -6.38
N SER A 2 7.66 -21.74 -5.58
CA SER A 2 6.99 -20.71 -4.79
C SER A 2 7.93 -20.31 -3.65
N GLU A 3 8.40 -19.05 -3.66
CA GLU A 3 9.04 -18.50 -2.47
C GLU A 3 8.09 -18.63 -1.29
N LYS A 4 8.54 -19.25 -0.22
CA LYS A 4 7.80 -19.26 1.03
C LYS A 4 7.55 -17.82 1.47
N PRO A 5 6.35 -17.47 1.90
CA PRO A 5 6.10 -16.16 2.48
C PRO A 5 7.14 -15.91 3.57
N ASN A 6 7.75 -14.74 3.57
CA ASN A 6 8.78 -14.38 4.53
C ASN A 6 8.23 -14.50 5.96
N GLU A 7 8.52 -15.62 6.63
CA GLU A 7 8.06 -15.95 7.98
C GLU A 7 8.42 -14.83 8.98
N GLU A 8 9.57 -14.17 8.81
CA GLU A 8 9.99 -13.03 9.64
C GLU A 8 9.07 -11.82 9.50
N LYS A 9 8.48 -11.60 8.33
CA LYS A 9 7.53 -10.50 8.10
C LYS A 9 6.20 -10.77 8.80
N TRP A 10 5.76 -12.02 8.79
CA TRP A 10 4.54 -12.47 9.47
C TRP A 10 4.71 -12.46 10.99
N GLU A 11 5.83 -12.93 11.52
CA GLU A 11 6.15 -12.89 12.95
C GLU A 11 6.23 -11.46 13.48
N ARG A 12 6.84 -10.53 12.72
CA ARG A 12 6.85 -9.10 13.08
C ARG A 12 5.44 -8.52 13.16
N TRP A 13 4.56 -8.93 12.29
CA TRP A 13 3.16 -8.53 12.30
C TRP A 13 2.43 -9.02 13.55
N GLN A 14 2.62 -10.26 13.91
CA GLN A 14 2.00 -10.84 15.10
C GLN A 14 2.53 -10.20 16.39
N LYS A 15 3.81 -9.90 16.47
CA LYS A 15 4.41 -9.24 17.63
C LYS A 15 3.92 -7.81 17.82
N LYS A 16 3.52 -7.11 16.76
CA LYS A 16 3.00 -5.75 16.80
C LYS A 16 1.50 -5.63 17.07
N ARG A 17 0.78 -6.72 17.20
CA ARG A 17 -0.63 -6.74 17.60
C ARG A 17 -0.78 -6.57 19.13
N ILE A 18 -0.23 -5.48 19.67
CA ILE A 18 -0.16 -5.24 21.12
C ILE A 18 -1.56 -5.24 21.74
N PHE A 19 -2.52 -4.58 21.10
CA PHE A 19 -3.89 -4.45 21.64
C PHE A 19 -4.73 -5.75 21.59
N VAL A 20 -4.38 -6.72 20.77
CA VAL A 20 -5.07 -8.03 20.72
C VAL A 20 -4.57 -8.97 21.81
N ARG A 21 -3.37 -8.76 22.32
CA ARG A 21 -2.74 -9.64 23.30
C ARG A 21 -2.97 -9.22 24.74
N GLU A 22 -3.32 -7.97 24.98
CA GLU A 22 -3.47 -7.45 26.33
C GLU A 22 -4.91 -7.55 26.85
N VAL A 23 -5.45 -8.76 26.87
CA VAL A 23 -6.74 -9.06 27.54
C VAL A 23 -6.63 -8.89 29.06
N SER A 24 -5.43 -8.68 29.61
CA SER A 24 -5.13 -8.70 31.03
C SER A 24 -5.02 -7.33 31.72
N GLY A 25 -5.64 -6.29 31.16
CA GLY A 25 -5.78 -5.00 31.86
C GLY A 25 -4.73 -3.92 31.57
N LYS A 26 -3.74 -4.20 30.70
CA LYS A 26 -2.72 -3.22 30.29
C LYS A 26 -3.11 -2.39 29.07
N TYR A 27 -4.34 -2.49 28.60
CA TYR A 27 -4.82 -1.73 27.43
C TYR A 27 -4.66 -0.21 27.63
N SER A 28 -4.87 0.30 28.83
CA SER A 28 -4.70 1.72 29.13
C SER A 28 -3.25 2.20 28.99
N GLU A 29 -2.28 1.34 29.26
CA GLU A 29 -0.86 1.64 29.06
C GLU A 29 -0.50 1.66 27.58
N ALA A 30 -0.89 0.63 26.84
CA ALA A 30 -0.69 0.56 25.39
C ALA A 30 -1.38 1.73 24.68
N TYR A 31 -2.58 2.12 25.12
CA TYR A 31 -3.29 3.27 24.57
C TYR A 31 -2.57 4.59 24.85
N ARG A 32 -2.04 4.80 26.07
CA ARG A 32 -1.20 5.97 26.40
C ARG A 32 0.02 6.06 25.48
N GLN A 33 0.75 4.97 25.30
CA GLN A 33 1.90 4.92 24.40
C GLN A 33 1.54 5.28 22.96
N LEU A 34 0.36 4.86 22.48
CA LEU A 34 -0.14 5.27 21.17
C LEU A 34 -0.48 6.76 21.10
N LEU A 35 -1.01 7.34 22.19
CA LEU A 35 -1.30 8.77 22.25
C LEU A 35 -0.04 9.65 22.23
N GLU A 36 1.10 9.12 22.66
CA GLU A 36 2.40 9.79 22.61
C GLU A 36 3.02 9.79 21.20
N GLN A 37 2.52 8.95 20.31
CA GLN A 37 3.03 8.91 18.93
C GLN A 37 2.79 10.25 18.20
N PRO A 38 3.69 10.66 17.30
CA PRO A 38 3.54 11.89 16.53
C PRO A 38 2.25 11.86 15.70
N ARG A 39 1.64 13.03 15.53
CA ARG A 39 0.49 13.22 14.63
C ARG A 39 0.92 13.60 13.20
N VAL A 40 2.19 13.96 13.03
CA VAL A 40 2.78 14.32 11.74
C VAL A 40 3.97 13.41 11.47
N TYR A 41 3.86 12.63 10.41
CA TYR A 41 4.93 11.76 9.94
C TYR A 41 5.64 12.44 8.76
N LYS A 42 6.92 12.71 8.94
CA LYS A 42 7.72 13.41 7.92
C LYS A 42 8.04 12.46 6.76
N SER A 43 7.63 12.83 5.55
CA SER A 43 7.85 12.03 4.33
C SER A 43 9.32 11.67 4.14
N LYS A 44 10.23 12.63 4.35
CA LYS A 44 11.68 12.42 4.21
C LYS A 44 12.27 11.36 5.17
N ALA A 45 11.57 11.01 6.24
CA ALA A 45 12.01 9.98 7.17
C ALA A 45 11.63 8.56 6.71
N VAL A 46 10.85 8.43 5.65
CA VAL A 46 10.36 7.14 5.14
C VAL A 46 10.87 6.98 3.70
N PRO A 47 11.84 6.09 3.46
CA PRO A 47 12.34 5.86 2.10
C PRO A 47 11.32 5.11 1.24
N PHE A 48 11.42 5.28 -0.08
CA PHE A 48 10.75 4.39 -1.02
C PHE A 48 11.41 3.00 -1.00
N GLY A 49 10.58 1.97 -0.98
CA GLY A 49 10.97 0.58 -1.18
C GLY A 49 10.43 0.05 -2.50
N GLY A 50 10.84 -1.18 -2.88
CA GLY A 50 10.40 -1.83 -4.11
C GLY A 50 11.27 -1.49 -5.32
N GLY A 51 10.66 -1.46 -6.52
CA GLY A 51 11.32 -1.34 -7.82
C GLY A 51 11.35 -2.68 -8.57
N PRO A 52 11.79 -2.69 -9.82
CA PRO A 52 12.25 -1.55 -10.61
C PRO A 52 11.12 -0.73 -11.25
N THR A 53 9.89 -1.26 -11.32
CA THR A 53 8.78 -0.63 -12.04
C THR A 53 7.75 0.02 -11.12
N ARG A 54 7.65 -0.46 -9.88
CA ARG A 54 6.75 0.09 -8.85
C ARG A 54 7.50 0.29 -7.54
N PHE A 55 7.35 1.46 -6.96
CA PHE A 55 7.93 1.85 -5.68
C PHE A 55 6.81 2.23 -4.71
N GLU A 56 7.01 1.94 -3.44
CA GLU A 56 6.05 2.24 -2.38
C GLU A 56 6.74 2.94 -1.21
N LYS A 57 6.09 3.97 -0.67
CA LYS A 57 6.47 4.64 0.57
C LYS A 57 5.32 4.54 1.57
N SER A 58 5.44 3.67 2.55
CA SER A 58 4.42 3.42 3.56
C SER A 58 4.54 4.42 4.70
N ILE A 59 3.69 5.45 4.71
CA ILE A 59 3.76 6.57 5.65
C ILE A 59 3.02 6.25 6.95
N ILE A 60 1.79 5.79 6.85
CA ILE A 60 0.95 5.40 7.98
C ILE A 60 0.60 3.94 7.81
N SER A 61 1.06 3.09 8.72
CA SER A 61 0.77 1.67 8.65
C SER A 61 0.79 1.03 10.04
N PRO A 62 0.04 -0.07 10.22
CA PRO A 62 0.09 -0.86 11.45
C PRO A 62 1.50 -1.40 11.76
N GLN A 63 2.32 -1.58 10.75
CA GLN A 63 3.70 -2.06 10.88
C GLN A 63 4.62 -0.98 11.44
N ALA A 64 4.35 0.28 11.17
CA ALA A 64 5.09 1.42 11.70
C ALA A 64 4.63 1.84 13.10
N ALA A 65 3.67 1.12 13.69
CA ALA A 65 3.09 1.41 15.01
C ALA A 65 2.59 2.86 15.13
N THR A 66 1.98 3.38 14.08
CA THR A 66 1.39 4.72 14.10
C THR A 66 0.07 4.73 14.87
N ILE A 67 -0.37 5.92 15.32
CA ILE A 67 -1.63 6.06 16.05
C ILE A 67 -2.87 5.74 15.21
N ALA A 68 -2.80 5.89 13.90
CA ALA A 68 -3.91 5.57 13.00
C ALA A 68 -4.07 4.05 12.88
N GLN A 69 -5.01 3.49 13.62
CA GLN A 69 -5.26 2.05 13.68
C GLN A 69 -6.33 1.56 12.69
N SER A 70 -7.06 2.47 12.08
CA SER A 70 -8.16 2.15 11.16
C SER A 70 -7.81 2.38 9.69
N ILE A 71 -6.80 3.20 9.42
CA ILE A 71 -6.39 3.61 8.08
C ILE A 71 -4.90 3.35 7.90
N GLU A 72 -4.56 2.78 6.76
CA GLU A 72 -3.20 2.72 6.21
C GLU A 72 -3.11 3.74 5.07
N ALA A 73 -1.99 4.46 4.99
CA ALA A 73 -1.72 5.39 3.91
C ALA A 73 -0.30 5.24 3.39
N HIS A 74 -0.15 5.16 2.08
CA HIS A 74 1.15 5.08 1.40
C HIS A 74 1.12 5.81 0.06
N ILE A 75 2.30 6.13 -0.44
CA ILE A 75 2.50 6.66 -1.79
C ILE A 75 3.01 5.51 -2.66
N ASP A 76 2.35 5.31 -3.79
CA ASP A 76 2.83 4.45 -4.87
C ASP A 76 3.34 5.30 -6.02
N VAL A 77 4.46 4.86 -6.62
CA VAL A 77 5.01 5.42 -7.85
C VAL A 77 5.23 4.29 -8.84
N THR A 78 4.56 4.36 -9.99
CA THR A 78 4.70 3.38 -11.07
C THR A 78 5.34 4.05 -12.27
N THR A 79 6.42 3.45 -12.80
CA THR A 79 7.12 3.99 -13.98
C THR A 79 6.22 4.00 -15.21
N PRO A 80 6.48 4.88 -16.19
CA PRO A 80 5.71 4.95 -17.43
C PRO A 80 5.57 3.61 -18.15
N LYS A 81 4.40 3.38 -18.75
CA LYS A 81 4.07 2.18 -19.52
C LYS A 81 4.23 0.86 -18.74
N SER A 82 4.14 0.93 -17.41
CA SER A 82 4.25 -0.21 -16.53
C SER A 82 2.99 -0.38 -15.66
N HIS A 83 3.03 -1.37 -14.79
CA HIS A 83 1.89 -1.70 -13.93
C HIS A 83 2.33 -2.24 -12.58
N GLY A 84 1.44 -2.17 -11.60
CA GLY A 84 1.55 -2.86 -10.33
C GLY A 84 1.19 -4.36 -10.42
N GLN A 85 1.18 -5.01 -9.28
CA GLN A 85 0.69 -6.39 -9.18
C GLN A 85 -0.81 -6.46 -9.46
N LYS A 86 -1.25 -7.54 -10.10
CA LYS A 86 -2.66 -7.93 -10.09
C LYS A 86 -2.95 -8.69 -8.81
N HIS A 87 -3.87 -8.18 -8.01
CA HIS A 87 -4.19 -8.79 -6.72
C HIS A 87 -5.64 -8.50 -6.31
N GLY A 88 -6.10 -9.19 -5.29
CA GLY A 88 -7.37 -8.94 -4.64
C GLY A 88 -7.22 -8.87 -3.13
N HIS A 89 -8.06 -8.08 -2.48
CA HIS A 89 -8.14 -7.99 -1.03
C HIS A 89 -9.55 -7.62 -0.56
N MET A 90 -9.89 -8.05 0.64
CA MET A 90 -11.23 -7.84 1.20
C MET A 90 -11.49 -6.40 1.67
N ASN A 91 -10.47 -5.64 2.00
CA ASN A 91 -10.64 -4.25 2.39
C ASN A 91 -10.81 -3.35 1.16
N SER A 92 -11.59 -2.29 1.30
CA SER A 92 -11.64 -1.23 0.31
C SER A 92 -10.39 -0.33 0.36
N ALA A 93 -10.14 0.36 -0.75
CA ALA A 93 -9.10 1.37 -0.86
C ALA A 93 -9.60 2.57 -1.68
N VAL A 94 -9.02 3.73 -1.42
CA VAL A 94 -9.15 4.93 -2.26
C VAL A 94 -7.78 5.30 -2.77
N PHE A 95 -7.70 5.61 -4.05
CA PHE A 95 -6.53 6.18 -4.72
C PHE A 95 -6.81 7.61 -5.09
N TYR A 96 -5.99 8.53 -4.66
CA TYR A 96 -5.99 9.89 -5.16
C TYR A 96 -4.77 10.09 -6.06
N ILE A 97 -5.01 10.44 -7.31
CA ILE A 97 -3.97 10.57 -8.31
C ILE A 97 -3.26 11.91 -8.13
N LEU A 98 -2.02 11.87 -7.67
CA LEU A 98 -1.20 13.06 -7.45
C LEU A 98 -0.53 13.53 -8.74
N GLU A 99 -0.14 12.57 -9.60
CA GLU A 99 0.64 12.86 -10.81
C GLU A 99 0.46 11.73 -11.84
N GLY A 100 0.49 12.10 -13.13
CA GLY A 100 0.43 11.17 -14.25
C GLY A 100 -0.99 10.82 -14.67
N LYS A 101 -1.09 9.79 -15.50
CA LYS A 101 -2.34 9.21 -15.99
C LYS A 101 -2.19 7.72 -16.19
N GLY A 102 -3.30 7.01 -16.16
CA GLY A 102 -3.30 5.56 -16.33
C GLY A 102 -4.70 4.99 -16.34
N HIS A 103 -4.79 3.74 -16.02
CA HIS A 103 -6.07 3.07 -15.85
C HIS A 103 -5.97 1.98 -14.81
N ASP A 104 -7.12 1.64 -14.25
CA ASP A 104 -7.30 0.46 -13.43
C ASP A 104 -8.14 -0.56 -14.18
N VAL A 105 -7.89 -1.83 -13.88
CA VAL A 105 -8.77 -2.93 -14.29
C VAL A 105 -9.31 -3.58 -13.02
N HIS A 106 -10.63 -3.48 -12.81
CA HIS A 106 -11.34 -4.09 -11.68
C HIS A 106 -12.30 -5.16 -12.22
N ASP A 107 -12.10 -6.41 -11.82
CA ASP A 107 -12.91 -7.56 -12.28
C ASP A 107 -13.14 -7.56 -13.80
N GLY A 108 -12.09 -7.20 -14.57
CA GLY A 108 -12.10 -7.16 -16.02
C GLY A 108 -12.62 -5.87 -16.67
N LYS A 109 -13.09 -4.89 -15.89
CA LYS A 109 -13.51 -3.58 -16.39
C LYS A 109 -12.36 -2.58 -16.29
N ARG A 110 -12.07 -1.90 -17.39
CA ARG A 110 -11.12 -0.80 -17.47
C ARG A 110 -11.75 0.52 -17.05
N MET A 111 -11.04 1.29 -16.25
CA MET A 111 -11.41 2.65 -15.80
C MET A 111 -10.17 3.54 -15.93
N ASP A 112 -10.24 4.52 -16.82
CA ASP A 112 -9.15 5.48 -17.04
C ASP A 112 -9.19 6.57 -15.98
N TRP A 113 -8.01 7.10 -15.60
CA TRP A 113 -7.85 8.15 -14.62
C TRP A 113 -6.66 9.06 -14.97
N GLU A 114 -6.67 10.28 -14.45
CA GLU A 114 -5.59 11.26 -14.55
C GLU A 114 -5.38 12.03 -13.23
N ALA A 115 -4.34 12.84 -13.17
CA ALA A 115 -4.02 13.62 -11.98
C ALA A 115 -5.20 14.50 -11.53
N GLY A 116 -5.55 14.42 -10.26
CA GLY A 116 -6.72 15.09 -9.64
C GLY A 116 -7.91 14.16 -9.45
N ASP A 117 -7.95 12.99 -10.10
CA ASP A 117 -9.02 12.03 -9.92
C ASP A 117 -8.90 11.24 -8.62
N ALA A 118 -10.02 10.72 -8.15
CA ALA A 118 -10.10 9.76 -7.07
C ALA A 118 -10.76 8.47 -7.55
N CYS A 119 -10.07 7.36 -7.35
CA CYS A 119 -10.54 6.03 -7.71
C CYS A 119 -10.86 5.22 -6.46
N ILE A 120 -11.85 4.36 -6.51
CA ILE A 120 -12.19 3.44 -5.43
C ILE A 120 -11.91 2.00 -5.86
N VAL A 121 -11.31 1.23 -4.97
CA VAL A 121 -11.23 -0.23 -5.09
C VAL A 121 -12.20 -0.83 -4.09
N GLU A 122 -13.17 -1.56 -4.60
CA GLU A 122 -14.24 -2.18 -3.84
C GLU A 122 -13.73 -3.35 -3.00
N ASN A 123 -14.48 -3.69 -1.98
CA ASN A 123 -14.21 -4.87 -1.16
C ASN A 123 -14.25 -6.15 -2.00
N GLY A 124 -13.21 -6.97 -1.90
CA GLY A 124 -13.13 -8.27 -2.59
C GLY A 124 -12.80 -8.20 -4.08
N CYS A 125 -12.61 -7.02 -4.65
CA CYS A 125 -12.29 -6.82 -6.05
C CYS A 125 -10.90 -7.34 -6.39
N VAL A 126 -10.76 -8.03 -7.53
CA VAL A 126 -9.46 -8.34 -8.14
C VAL A 126 -9.11 -7.22 -9.11
N HIS A 127 -8.01 -6.53 -8.84
CA HIS A 127 -7.65 -5.32 -9.56
C HIS A 127 -6.18 -5.24 -9.92
N GLN A 128 -5.86 -4.34 -10.86
CA GLN A 128 -4.52 -4.02 -11.28
C GLN A 128 -4.45 -2.57 -11.74
N HIS A 129 -3.37 -1.87 -11.38
CA HIS A 129 -3.13 -0.45 -11.70
C HIS A 129 -2.06 -0.34 -12.78
N PHE A 130 -2.29 0.51 -13.77
CA PHE A 130 -1.41 0.74 -14.93
C PHE A 130 -1.04 2.22 -15.03
N SER A 131 0.21 2.51 -15.34
CA SER A 131 0.70 3.84 -15.68
C SER A 131 0.81 3.96 -17.20
N ASP A 132 -0.06 4.75 -17.81
CA ASP A 132 -0.12 4.91 -19.27
C ASP A 132 0.66 6.12 -19.79
N GLY A 133 1.15 6.97 -18.89
CA GLY A 133 1.95 8.13 -19.26
C GLY A 133 3.21 7.73 -20.03
N PRO A 134 3.57 8.44 -21.13
CA PRO A 134 4.76 8.07 -21.92
C PRO A 134 6.07 8.53 -21.26
N GLU A 135 6.06 9.63 -20.49
CA GLU A 135 7.27 10.33 -20.03
C GLU A 135 7.28 10.61 -18.52
N ARG A 136 6.16 10.42 -17.85
CA ARG A 136 6.04 10.69 -16.41
C ARG A 136 5.47 9.49 -15.68
N PRO A 137 6.03 9.15 -14.51
CA PRO A 137 5.47 8.11 -13.67
C PRO A 137 4.07 8.52 -13.17
N ALA A 138 3.27 7.53 -12.85
CA ALA A 138 2.07 7.75 -12.06
C ALA A 138 2.45 7.77 -10.57
N ARG A 139 2.00 8.80 -9.85
CA ARG A 139 2.15 8.91 -8.39
C ARG A 139 0.77 8.99 -7.77
N VAL A 140 0.49 8.12 -6.83
CA VAL A 140 -0.83 8.04 -6.21
C VAL A 140 -0.72 7.98 -4.69
N LEU A 141 -1.63 8.66 -3.99
CA LEU A 141 -1.86 8.48 -2.57
C LEU A 141 -2.90 7.38 -2.39
N VAL A 142 -2.52 6.32 -1.72
CA VAL A 142 -3.40 5.19 -1.42
C VAL A 142 -3.81 5.22 0.04
N MET A 143 -5.10 5.15 0.30
CA MET A 143 -5.69 5.05 1.64
C MET A 143 -6.52 3.77 1.72
N LYS A 144 -6.25 2.94 2.73
CA LYS A 144 -6.88 1.62 2.88
C LYS A 144 -7.47 1.43 4.27
N ALA A 145 -8.62 0.77 4.33
CA ALA A 145 -9.19 0.28 5.59
C ALA A 145 -8.56 -1.05 6.06
N LYS A 146 -7.44 -1.43 5.49
CA LYS A 146 -6.74 -2.70 5.76
C LYS A 146 -6.50 -2.98 7.25
N PRO A 147 -6.12 -2.00 8.11
CA PRO A 147 -5.93 -2.27 9.54
C PRO A 147 -7.18 -2.78 10.25
N LEU A 148 -8.38 -2.31 9.87
CA LEU A 148 -9.65 -2.79 10.45
C LEU A 148 -9.90 -4.26 10.07
N PHE A 149 -9.69 -4.61 8.80
CA PHE A 149 -9.84 -5.99 8.34
C PHE A 149 -8.83 -6.93 9.00
N LEU A 150 -7.60 -6.44 9.23
CA LEU A 150 -6.61 -7.17 9.99
C LEU A 150 -7.04 -7.39 11.44
N PHE A 151 -7.57 -6.35 12.08
CA PHE A 151 -8.04 -6.41 13.47
C PHE A 151 -9.17 -7.43 13.64
N PHE A 152 -10.12 -7.47 12.71
CA PHE A 152 -11.24 -8.41 12.72
C PHE A 152 -10.89 -9.82 12.19
N ASN A 153 -9.64 -10.09 11.81
CA ASN A 153 -9.19 -11.32 11.14
C ASN A 153 -9.92 -11.60 9.81
N LEU A 154 -10.34 -10.56 9.13
CA LEU A 154 -11.02 -10.62 7.83
C LEU A 154 -10.11 -10.18 6.66
N LEU A 155 -8.82 -10.04 6.91
CA LEU A 155 -7.87 -9.66 5.88
C LEU A 155 -7.49 -10.87 5.03
N PHE A 156 -8.21 -11.07 3.93
CA PHE A 156 -7.83 -11.99 2.86
C PHE A 156 -7.23 -11.16 1.73
N GLN A 157 -6.01 -11.49 1.35
CA GLN A 157 -5.28 -10.84 0.27
C GLN A 157 -4.46 -11.86 -0.49
N GLN A 158 -4.50 -11.81 -1.83
CA GLN A 158 -3.73 -12.69 -2.70
C GLN A 158 -3.24 -11.97 -3.95
N ASN A 159 -1.98 -12.19 -4.29
CA ASN A 159 -1.43 -11.78 -5.57
C ASN A 159 -1.74 -12.82 -6.64
N VAL A 160 -2.18 -12.34 -7.82
CA VAL A 160 -2.44 -13.15 -9.01
C VAL A 160 -1.24 -13.06 -9.97
N HIS A 161 -0.76 -11.83 -10.21
CA HIS A 161 0.45 -11.57 -11.00
C HIS A 161 1.31 -10.51 -10.30
N TYR A 162 2.61 -10.64 -10.46
CA TYR A 162 3.58 -9.67 -9.96
C TYR A 162 3.85 -8.57 -11.00
N PRO A 163 4.33 -7.39 -10.58
CA PRO A 163 4.79 -6.38 -11.52
C PRO A 163 6.02 -6.89 -12.32
N PRO A 164 6.38 -6.24 -13.44
CA PRO A 164 7.58 -6.59 -14.18
C PRO A 164 8.82 -6.59 -13.29
N SER A 165 9.66 -7.62 -13.43
CA SER A 165 10.92 -7.76 -12.67
C SER A 165 12.06 -6.95 -13.27
N GLU A 166 11.94 -6.56 -14.54
CA GLU A 166 12.92 -5.74 -15.26
C GLU A 166 12.42 -4.29 -15.36
N PRO A 167 13.31 -3.31 -15.34
CA PRO A 167 12.93 -1.92 -15.53
C PRO A 167 12.39 -1.68 -16.94
N MET A 168 11.50 -0.70 -17.08
CA MET A 168 11.05 -0.27 -18.40
C MET A 168 12.20 0.42 -19.15
N PRO A 169 12.29 0.25 -20.48
CA PRO A 169 13.32 0.90 -21.28
C PRO A 169 13.39 2.41 -21.07
N GLY A 170 14.58 2.92 -20.75
CA GLY A 170 14.82 4.32 -20.41
C GLY A 170 14.57 4.69 -18.94
N TRP A 171 14.16 3.70 -18.10
CA TRP A 171 13.85 3.90 -16.68
C TRP A 171 14.71 3.02 -15.76
N GLU A 172 15.81 2.50 -16.23
CA GLU A 172 16.68 1.54 -15.54
C GLU A 172 17.23 2.11 -14.20
N ASN A 173 17.54 3.39 -14.19
CA ASN A 173 18.09 4.08 -13.03
C ASN A 173 17.08 4.95 -12.27
N PHE A 174 15.80 4.84 -12.62
CA PHE A 174 14.77 5.63 -11.96
C PHE A 174 14.67 5.31 -10.47
N ARG A 175 14.60 6.36 -9.68
CA ARG A 175 14.22 6.32 -8.27
C ARG A 175 13.28 7.50 -8.02
N PRO A 176 12.13 7.29 -7.39
CA PRO A 176 11.22 8.39 -7.09
C PRO A 176 11.88 9.36 -6.10
N GLU A 177 11.73 10.64 -6.37
CA GLU A 177 12.12 11.69 -5.43
C GLU A 177 11.17 11.72 -4.23
N GLU A 178 11.68 12.19 -3.09
CA GLU A 178 10.94 12.27 -1.83
C GLU A 178 9.94 13.45 -1.79
#